data_1abfc676ad4f2950d0021c2ba2ac76bd
#
_entry.id   1abfc676ad4f2950d0021c2ba2ac76bd
#
_cell.length_a   1.000
_cell.length_b   1.000
_cell.length_c   1.000
_cell.angle_alpha   90.00
_cell.angle_beta   90.00
_cell.angle_gamma   90.00
#
_symmetry.space_group_name_H-M   'P 1'
#
loop_
_entity.id
_entity.type
_entity.pdbx_description
1 polymer ?
#
loop_
_entity_poly.entity_id
_entity_poly.type
_entity_poly.pdbx_seq_one_letter_code
_entity_poly.pdbx_strand_id
1 'polypeptide(L)'
;MKRNILILGASYGSLLATKLAMAGHDVTMTCRSATSNLINDKGTDVRIKLRDEDSHRAFLSADLPGKIHATTPDKADPAAFDMIALAMQEPQYRAPEVAALMRRIAASGKPCLSIMNMPPLPFLARIPGVNASELRSAFSCPEVWDGFEPGLMSLCSPDPQAFRPPEEEANVLHVGLPTNFKAAEFADLAHTEMLQQLADDIEVVRVDGKEVPVKLRVHDSLFTPLAKWSMLLTGNYRCITAGEPQSIRDAVHGDAELSLNVYAWVDSLAQKLGAAPQDQVPFEKYARAASSLLKPSSAARAIAAGATNIERVDRLVQALAASQGMCHPEVDRIVDLVDHRLSTQVTQAA
;
A
#
# COMPACT_ATOMS: atom_id res chain seq x y z
N MET A 1 19.03 13.68 11.12
CA MET A 1 18.72 13.42 12.58
C MET A 1 18.07 12.06 12.70
N LYS A 2 18.48 11.22 13.66
CA LYS A 2 17.87 9.90 13.88
C LYS A 2 16.40 10.03 14.31
N ARG A 3 15.50 9.24 13.71
CA ARG A 3 14.07 9.22 13.99
C ARG A 3 13.62 7.86 14.51
N ASN A 4 12.51 7.86 15.25
CA ASN A 4 11.82 6.66 15.73
C ASN A 4 10.49 6.52 14.96
N ILE A 5 10.31 5.44 14.23
CA ILE A 5 9.15 5.22 13.37
C ILE A 5 8.36 4.00 13.85
N LEU A 6 7.05 4.17 14.02
CA LEU A 6 6.15 3.04 14.25
C LEU A 6 5.60 2.56 12.91
N ILE A 7 5.64 1.24 12.65
CA ILE A 7 5.06 0.65 11.43
C ILE A 7 4.00 -0.38 11.82
N LEU A 8 2.76 -0.18 11.37
CA LEU A 8 1.71 -1.17 11.52
C LEU A 8 1.79 -2.20 10.38
N GLY A 9 2.02 -3.46 10.73
CA GLY A 9 2.15 -4.55 9.77
C GLY A 9 3.61 -4.93 9.48
N ALA A 10 4.03 -6.10 9.96
CA ALA A 10 5.39 -6.61 9.85
C ALA A 10 5.65 -7.47 8.60
N SER A 11 4.70 -7.57 7.66
CA SER A 11 4.93 -8.23 6.37
C SER A 11 5.53 -7.23 5.38
N TYR A 12 4.68 -6.50 4.68
CA TYR A 12 5.11 -5.49 3.72
C TYR A 12 5.89 -4.35 4.41
N GLY A 13 5.49 -3.99 5.64
CA GLY A 13 6.17 -2.96 6.43
C GLY A 13 7.63 -3.26 6.77
N SER A 14 8.05 -4.54 6.78
CA SER A 14 9.47 -4.87 7.01
C SER A 14 10.38 -4.36 5.88
N LEU A 15 9.87 -4.17 4.67
CA LEU A 15 10.64 -3.55 3.59
C LEU A 15 10.99 -2.09 3.90
N LEU A 16 9.99 -1.28 4.29
CA LEU A 16 10.25 0.10 4.70
C LEU A 16 11.10 0.16 5.98
N ALA A 17 10.81 -0.72 6.95
CA ALA A 17 11.61 -0.83 8.18
C ALA A 17 13.10 -1.06 7.89
N THR A 18 13.40 -1.99 6.99
CA THR A 18 14.78 -2.29 6.59
C THR A 18 15.42 -1.08 5.90
N LYS A 19 14.71 -0.38 5.00
CA LYS A 19 15.24 0.81 4.33
C LYS A 19 15.55 1.95 5.31
N LEU A 20 14.66 2.17 6.29
CA LEU A 20 14.85 3.16 7.36
C LEU A 20 16.01 2.76 8.29
N ALA A 21 16.11 1.50 8.66
CA ALA A 21 17.20 1.02 9.52
C ALA A 21 18.56 1.04 8.81
N MET A 22 18.62 0.78 7.49
CA MET A 22 19.82 1.00 6.68
C MET A 22 20.28 2.47 6.71
N ALA A 23 19.34 3.40 6.76
CA ALA A 23 19.59 4.83 6.88
C ALA A 23 19.89 5.30 8.33
N GLY A 24 19.90 4.38 9.30
CA GLY A 24 20.25 4.66 10.69
C GLY A 24 19.09 5.06 11.61
N HIS A 25 17.84 4.99 11.13
CA HIS A 25 16.65 5.24 11.93
C HIS A 25 16.22 4.01 12.73
N ASP A 26 15.55 4.22 13.87
CA ASP A 26 14.96 3.13 14.65
C ASP A 26 13.51 2.90 14.28
N VAL A 27 13.13 1.64 14.19
CA VAL A 27 11.79 1.22 13.77
C VAL A 27 11.21 0.24 14.78
N THR A 28 9.96 0.47 15.17
CA THR A 28 9.16 -0.52 15.88
C THR A 28 8.01 -0.96 14.99
N MET A 29 7.88 -2.26 14.76
CA MET A 29 6.78 -2.83 13.99
C MET A 29 5.72 -3.40 14.91
N THR A 30 4.43 -3.16 14.63
CA THR A 30 3.35 -3.86 15.32
C THR A 30 2.87 -5.05 14.52
N CYS A 31 2.73 -6.18 15.19
CA CYS A 31 2.27 -7.43 14.60
C CYS A 31 1.70 -8.38 15.67
N ARG A 32 1.25 -9.56 15.23
CA ARG A 32 0.80 -10.60 16.15
C ARG A 32 1.92 -11.09 17.04
N SER A 33 1.60 -11.51 18.26
CA SER A 33 2.55 -11.92 19.30
C SER A 33 3.61 -12.93 18.81
N ALA A 34 3.20 -13.98 18.09
CA ALA A 34 4.16 -14.96 17.54
C ALA A 34 5.18 -14.32 16.59
N THR A 35 4.73 -13.42 15.70
CA THR A 35 5.62 -12.71 14.78
C THR A 35 6.50 -11.70 15.52
N SER A 36 5.97 -11.02 16.54
CA SER A 36 6.75 -10.09 17.37
C SER A 36 7.88 -10.82 18.09
N ASN A 37 7.59 -11.95 18.72
CA ASN A 37 8.60 -12.77 19.39
C ASN A 37 9.68 -13.24 18.40
N LEU A 38 9.28 -13.74 17.23
CA LEU A 38 10.21 -14.19 16.20
C LEU A 38 11.14 -13.07 15.72
N ILE A 39 10.60 -11.87 15.46
CA ILE A 39 11.41 -10.73 15.00
C ILE A 39 12.36 -10.27 16.11
N ASN A 40 11.93 -10.25 17.38
CA ASN A 40 12.78 -9.83 18.48
C ASN A 40 13.88 -10.86 18.81
N ASP A 41 13.63 -12.14 18.53
CA ASP A 41 14.59 -13.24 18.74
C ASP A 41 15.59 -13.36 17.59
N LYS A 42 15.11 -13.39 16.34
CA LYS A 42 15.92 -13.67 15.15
C LYS A 42 16.18 -12.47 14.24
N GLY A 43 15.52 -11.32 14.48
CA GLY A 43 15.54 -10.18 13.57
C GLY A 43 14.63 -10.39 12.35
N THR A 44 14.72 -9.46 11.38
CA THR A 44 14.11 -9.58 10.05
C THR A 44 15.16 -9.93 9.01
N ASP A 45 14.74 -10.69 7.98
CA ASP A 45 15.53 -11.00 6.77
C ASP A 45 14.77 -10.47 5.55
N VAL A 46 15.21 -9.33 5.02
CA VAL A 46 14.62 -8.75 3.80
C VAL A 46 15.59 -8.95 2.63
N ARG A 47 15.13 -9.68 1.62
CA ARG A 47 15.96 -10.08 0.49
C ARG A 47 15.66 -9.21 -0.73
N ILE A 48 16.67 -8.43 -1.13
CA ILE A 48 16.57 -7.47 -2.25
C ILE A 48 17.65 -7.82 -3.27
N LYS A 49 17.28 -7.87 -4.55
CA LYS A 49 18.26 -8.01 -5.62
C LYS A 49 18.88 -6.64 -5.90
N LEU A 50 20.18 -6.52 -5.69
CA LEU A 50 20.94 -5.31 -6.05
C LEU A 50 21.15 -5.25 -7.57
N ARG A 51 21.44 -4.06 -8.07
CA ARG A 51 21.80 -3.86 -9.49
C ARG A 51 23.04 -4.69 -9.82
N ASP A 52 23.02 -5.34 -10.95
CA ASP A 52 24.12 -6.17 -11.47
C ASP A 52 24.45 -7.40 -10.59
N GLU A 53 23.51 -7.87 -9.77
CA GLU A 53 23.59 -9.14 -9.05
C GLU A 53 22.58 -10.15 -9.60
N ASP A 54 22.99 -11.42 -9.67
CA ASP A 54 22.12 -12.49 -10.17
C ASP A 54 21.15 -13.05 -9.11
N SER A 55 21.52 -12.91 -7.84
CA SER A 55 20.75 -13.41 -6.70
C SER A 55 20.27 -12.28 -5.77
N HIS A 56 19.27 -12.58 -4.95
CA HIS A 56 18.86 -11.72 -3.86
C HIS A 56 19.92 -11.72 -2.75
N ARG A 57 20.20 -10.54 -2.23
CA ARG A 57 21.03 -10.35 -1.04
C ARG A 57 20.13 -10.23 0.19
N ALA A 58 20.46 -10.98 1.24
CA ALA A 58 19.80 -10.87 2.53
C ALA A 58 20.28 -9.62 3.30
N PHE A 59 19.33 -8.88 3.85
CA PHE A 59 19.59 -7.76 4.75
C PHE A 59 18.98 -8.10 6.11
N LEU A 60 19.85 -8.57 7.00
CA LEU A 60 19.46 -8.96 8.36
C LEU A 60 19.40 -7.72 9.25
N SER A 61 18.31 -7.56 10.01
CA SER A 61 18.14 -6.38 10.87
C SER A 61 19.24 -6.24 11.94
N ALA A 62 19.89 -7.34 12.33
CA ALA A 62 21.00 -7.31 13.29
C ALA A 62 22.25 -6.60 12.75
N ASP A 63 22.41 -6.54 11.41
CA ASP A 63 23.59 -5.97 10.74
C ASP A 63 23.36 -4.51 10.30
N LEU A 64 22.18 -3.93 10.57
CA LEU A 64 21.84 -2.59 10.13
C LEU A 64 22.25 -1.51 11.15
N PRO A 65 22.57 -0.28 10.68
CA PRO A 65 22.92 0.83 11.57
C PRO A 65 21.81 1.25 12.55
N GLY A 66 20.54 1.22 12.09
CA GLY A 66 19.36 1.45 12.91
C GLY A 66 18.82 0.14 13.49
N LYS A 67 17.94 0.26 14.47
CA LYS A 67 17.34 -0.90 15.16
C LYS A 67 15.96 -1.20 14.61
N ILE A 68 15.64 -2.48 14.45
CA ILE A 68 14.30 -2.97 14.20
C ILE A 68 13.83 -3.77 15.40
N HIS A 69 12.71 -3.34 15.99
CA HIS A 69 12.05 -4.01 17.11
C HIS A 69 10.61 -4.34 16.70
N ALA A 70 9.98 -5.30 17.36
CA ALA A 70 8.59 -5.63 17.16
C ALA A 70 7.81 -5.68 18.47
N THR A 71 6.54 -5.27 18.40
CA THR A 71 5.63 -5.28 19.54
C THR A 71 4.22 -5.68 19.11
N THR A 72 3.34 -5.93 20.06
CA THR A 72 1.91 -6.15 19.79
C THR A 72 1.15 -4.82 19.79
N PRO A 73 -0.02 -4.76 19.11
CA PRO A 73 -0.79 -3.51 19.03
C PRO A 73 -1.17 -2.91 20.39
N ASP A 74 -1.43 -3.73 21.41
CA ASP A 74 -1.78 -3.29 22.76
C ASP A 74 -0.63 -2.59 23.50
N LYS A 75 0.61 -2.97 23.21
CA LYS A 75 1.81 -2.45 23.90
C LYS A 75 2.44 -1.24 23.20
N ALA A 76 2.08 -0.95 21.96
CA ALA A 76 2.62 0.18 21.23
C ALA A 76 2.11 1.50 21.83
N ASP A 77 3.00 2.44 22.14
CA ASP A 77 2.66 3.82 22.51
C ASP A 77 2.93 4.75 21.33
N PRO A 78 1.91 5.20 20.58
CA PRO A 78 2.09 6.08 19.42
C PRO A 78 2.79 7.41 19.75
N ALA A 79 2.63 7.92 20.97
CA ALA A 79 3.21 9.20 21.37
C ALA A 79 4.75 9.19 21.40
N ALA A 80 5.37 8.00 21.56
CA ALA A 80 6.80 7.81 21.60
C ALA A 80 7.51 7.89 20.23
N PHE A 81 6.75 8.02 19.14
CA PHE A 81 7.30 7.99 17.78
C PHE A 81 7.20 9.35 17.10
N ASP A 82 8.10 9.58 16.14
CA ASP A 82 8.10 10.80 15.32
C ASP A 82 7.05 10.73 14.20
N MET A 83 6.87 9.54 13.59
CA MET A 83 5.93 9.28 12.50
C MET A 83 5.41 7.84 12.60
N ILE A 84 4.23 7.61 12.05
CA ILE A 84 3.59 6.29 12.02
C ILE A 84 3.34 5.90 10.57
N ALA A 85 3.78 4.69 10.16
CA ALA A 85 3.49 4.12 8.85
C ALA A 85 2.42 3.02 8.97
N LEU A 86 1.37 3.13 8.16
CA LEU A 86 0.25 2.20 8.12
C LEU A 86 0.45 1.25 6.93
N ALA A 87 1.06 0.08 7.15
CA ALA A 87 1.50 -0.83 6.09
C ALA A 87 0.70 -2.15 6.05
N MET A 88 -0.61 -2.05 6.23
CA MET A 88 -1.55 -3.17 6.14
C MET A 88 -2.63 -2.88 5.10
N GLN A 89 -3.31 -3.92 4.63
CA GLN A 89 -4.48 -3.75 3.78
C GLN A 89 -5.67 -3.26 4.61
N GLU A 90 -6.57 -2.47 4.01
CA GLU A 90 -7.71 -1.84 4.66
C GLU A 90 -8.53 -2.79 5.56
N PRO A 91 -8.92 -4.01 5.12
CA PRO A 91 -9.72 -4.89 5.96
C PRO A 91 -9.01 -5.37 7.24
N GLN A 92 -7.70 -5.29 7.32
CA GLN A 92 -6.93 -5.75 8.49
C GLN A 92 -7.04 -4.79 9.68
N TYR A 93 -7.37 -3.52 9.43
CA TYR A 93 -7.54 -2.52 10.50
C TYR A 93 -8.79 -2.76 11.36
N ARG A 94 -9.71 -3.62 10.91
CA ARG A 94 -10.92 -4.00 11.68
C ARG A 94 -10.63 -4.89 12.89
N ALA A 95 -9.46 -5.56 12.96
CA ALA A 95 -9.12 -6.40 14.10
C ALA A 95 -9.19 -5.59 15.41
N PRO A 96 -9.86 -6.07 16.47
CA PRO A 96 -10.17 -5.25 17.66
C PRO A 96 -8.96 -4.58 18.29
N GLU A 97 -7.84 -5.31 18.40
CA GLU A 97 -6.59 -4.80 18.95
C GLU A 97 -5.94 -3.75 18.04
N VAL A 98 -6.06 -3.90 16.71
CA VAL A 98 -5.56 -2.94 15.75
C VAL A 98 -6.45 -1.70 15.74
N ALA A 99 -7.78 -1.85 15.73
CA ALA A 99 -8.71 -0.73 15.81
C ALA A 99 -8.53 0.08 17.10
N ALA A 100 -8.21 -0.58 18.22
CA ALA A 100 -7.86 0.09 19.47
C ALA A 100 -6.55 0.88 19.36
N LEU A 101 -5.54 0.34 18.67
CA LEU A 101 -4.30 1.07 18.38
C LEU A 101 -4.56 2.26 17.45
N MET A 102 -5.37 2.10 16.40
CA MET A 102 -5.73 3.19 15.48
C MET A 102 -6.36 4.39 16.21
N ARG A 103 -7.24 4.14 17.19
CA ARG A 103 -7.79 5.22 18.03
C ARG A 103 -6.70 5.94 18.84
N ARG A 104 -5.72 5.22 19.39
CA ARG A 104 -4.58 5.83 20.10
C ARG A 104 -3.65 6.60 19.17
N ILE A 105 -3.46 6.11 17.94
CA ILE A 105 -2.70 6.81 16.90
C ILE A 105 -3.39 8.12 16.56
N ALA A 106 -4.69 8.11 16.28
CA ALA A 106 -5.45 9.32 16.00
C ALA A 106 -5.34 10.34 17.14
N ALA A 107 -5.49 9.90 18.39
CA ALA A 107 -5.38 10.74 19.57
C ALA A 107 -3.96 11.28 19.83
N SER A 108 -2.92 10.64 19.29
CA SER A 108 -1.53 11.07 19.47
C SER A 108 -1.15 12.30 18.65
N GLY A 109 -1.93 12.66 17.63
CA GLY A 109 -1.63 13.78 16.73
C GLY A 109 -0.34 13.59 15.92
N LYS A 110 0.14 12.35 15.75
CA LYS A 110 1.36 12.08 14.97
C LYS A 110 1.05 11.96 13.48
N PRO A 111 1.97 12.42 12.61
CA PRO A 111 1.82 12.27 11.17
C PRO A 111 1.83 10.78 10.78
N CYS A 112 0.92 10.41 9.88
CA CYS A 112 0.70 9.05 9.43
C CYS A 112 0.96 8.92 7.94
N LEU A 113 1.87 8.02 7.54
CA LEU A 113 2.12 7.63 6.15
C LEU A 113 1.39 6.32 5.86
N SER A 114 0.31 6.37 5.12
CA SER A 114 -0.47 5.20 4.73
C SER A 114 0.13 4.53 3.51
N ILE A 115 0.60 3.30 3.65
CA ILE A 115 1.19 2.50 2.54
C ILE A 115 0.15 1.49 2.08
N MET A 116 -0.80 1.94 1.27
CA MET A 116 -1.98 1.19 0.85
C MET A 116 -2.36 1.51 -0.60
N ASN A 117 -3.04 0.57 -1.27
CA ASN A 117 -3.66 0.87 -2.56
C ASN A 117 -4.99 1.63 -2.38
N MET A 118 -5.67 1.40 -1.26
CA MET A 118 -6.92 2.06 -0.91
C MET A 118 -6.61 3.25 0.01
N PRO A 119 -6.70 4.51 -0.47
CA PRO A 119 -6.40 5.68 0.34
C PRO A 119 -7.33 5.77 1.55
N PRO A 120 -6.82 6.10 2.74
CA PRO A 120 -7.66 6.33 3.92
C PRO A 120 -8.64 7.49 3.74
N LEU A 121 -9.79 7.42 4.39
CA LEU A 121 -10.79 8.52 4.36
C LEU A 121 -10.21 9.89 4.69
N PRO A 122 -9.34 10.06 5.74
CA PRO A 122 -8.73 11.35 6.02
C PRO A 122 -7.80 11.85 4.91
N PHE A 123 -7.12 10.97 4.16
CA PHE A 123 -6.37 11.40 2.98
C PHE A 123 -7.29 11.87 1.85
N LEU A 124 -8.36 11.13 1.57
CA LEU A 124 -9.34 11.50 0.55
C LEU A 124 -10.01 12.85 0.85
N ALA A 125 -10.21 13.18 2.12
CA ALA A 125 -10.73 14.48 2.55
C ALA A 125 -9.80 15.67 2.25
N ARG A 126 -8.53 15.43 1.90
CA ARG A 126 -7.58 16.46 1.45
C ARG A 126 -7.78 16.84 -0.03
N ILE A 127 -8.46 16.00 -0.80
CA ILE A 127 -8.68 16.25 -2.24
C ILE A 127 -9.83 17.25 -2.38
N PRO A 128 -9.61 18.41 -3.01
CA PRO A 128 -10.65 19.40 -3.20
C PRO A 128 -11.90 18.84 -3.89
N GLY A 129 -13.07 19.13 -3.35
CA GLY A 129 -14.35 18.67 -3.91
C GLY A 129 -14.72 17.20 -3.62
N VAL A 130 -13.89 16.47 -2.87
CA VAL A 130 -14.21 15.11 -2.42
C VAL A 130 -14.87 15.16 -1.04
N ASN A 131 -16.09 14.61 -0.95
CA ASN A 131 -16.77 14.37 0.33
C ASN A 131 -16.46 12.95 0.81
N ALA A 132 -15.45 12.81 1.67
CA ALA A 132 -15.03 11.50 2.17
C ALA A 132 -16.13 10.73 2.93
N SER A 133 -17.14 11.43 3.50
CA SER A 133 -18.25 10.77 4.19
C SER A 133 -19.15 9.95 3.26
N GLU A 134 -19.25 10.32 1.99
CA GLU A 134 -20.03 9.60 0.97
C GLU A 134 -19.32 8.32 0.49
N LEU A 135 -18.02 8.20 0.76
CA LEU A 135 -17.18 7.10 0.31
C LEU A 135 -17.10 5.94 1.33
N ARG A 136 -17.69 6.11 2.51
CA ARG A 136 -17.58 5.14 3.63
C ARG A 136 -18.05 3.74 3.25
N SER A 137 -19.02 3.62 2.37
CA SER A 137 -19.55 2.32 1.89
C SER A 137 -18.55 1.48 1.10
N ALA A 138 -17.46 2.09 0.61
CA ALA A 138 -16.39 1.35 -0.05
C ALA A 138 -15.42 0.69 0.93
N PHE A 139 -15.45 1.08 2.21
CA PHE A 139 -14.54 0.59 3.25
C PHE A 139 -15.18 -0.53 4.07
N SER A 140 -14.38 -1.50 4.49
CA SER A 140 -14.85 -2.61 5.34
C SER A 140 -14.91 -2.21 6.82
N CYS A 141 -14.15 -1.19 7.22
CA CYS A 141 -14.08 -0.67 8.59
C CYS A 141 -13.89 0.86 8.59
N PRO A 142 -14.85 1.63 8.04
CA PRO A 142 -14.71 3.08 7.90
C PRO A 142 -14.53 3.82 9.24
N GLU A 143 -15.03 3.25 10.34
CA GLU A 143 -14.97 3.83 11.69
C GLU A 143 -13.54 3.92 12.26
N VAL A 144 -12.61 3.13 11.75
CA VAL A 144 -11.22 3.20 12.24
C VAL A 144 -10.52 4.51 11.84
N TRP A 145 -11.09 5.23 10.88
CA TRP A 145 -10.55 6.50 10.36
C TRP A 145 -11.18 7.75 11.01
N ASP A 146 -12.24 7.60 11.83
CA ASP A 146 -13.05 8.72 12.31
C ASP A 146 -12.29 9.73 13.20
N GLY A 147 -11.24 9.35 13.85
CA GLY A 147 -10.49 10.25 14.75
C GLY A 147 -9.27 10.91 14.11
N PHE A 148 -8.99 10.63 12.83
CA PHE A 148 -7.79 11.15 12.18
C PHE A 148 -7.99 12.53 11.58
N GLU A 149 -7.06 13.45 11.87
CA GLU A 149 -6.98 14.74 11.23
C GLU A 149 -6.48 14.60 9.78
N PRO A 150 -7.21 15.11 8.77
CA PRO A 150 -6.80 15.00 7.37
C PRO A 150 -5.39 15.50 7.09
N GLY A 151 -4.98 16.60 7.71
CA GLY A 151 -3.65 17.20 7.53
C GLY A 151 -2.49 16.32 8.01
N LEU A 152 -2.76 15.41 8.93
CA LEU A 152 -1.78 14.44 9.47
C LEU A 152 -1.71 13.13 8.70
N MET A 153 -2.50 12.96 7.64
CA MET A 153 -2.52 11.74 6.83
C MET A 153 -1.91 11.99 5.46
N SER A 154 -0.87 11.21 5.12
CA SER A 154 -0.34 11.12 3.76
C SER A 154 -0.51 9.71 3.21
N LEU A 155 -0.46 9.59 1.88
CA LEU A 155 -0.56 8.33 1.14
C LEU A 155 0.77 8.00 0.48
N CYS A 156 1.14 6.73 0.54
CA CYS A 156 2.26 6.17 -0.18
C CYS A 156 1.79 4.97 -1.01
N SER A 157 2.03 4.99 -2.31
CA SER A 157 1.74 3.85 -3.18
C SER A 157 2.66 2.68 -2.86
N PRO A 158 2.14 1.46 -2.60
CA PRO A 158 2.94 0.26 -2.38
C PRO A 158 3.39 -0.35 -3.71
N ASP A 159 4.23 0.37 -4.47
CA ASP A 159 4.69 -0.05 -5.79
C ASP A 159 5.71 -1.20 -5.77
N PRO A 160 6.65 -1.28 -4.80
CA PRO A 160 7.51 -2.45 -4.68
C PRO A 160 6.70 -3.73 -4.51
N GLN A 161 7.00 -4.75 -5.31
CA GLN A 161 6.37 -6.06 -5.14
C GLN A 161 7.22 -6.91 -4.21
N ALA A 162 6.67 -7.25 -3.05
CA ALA A 162 7.30 -8.08 -2.05
C ALA A 162 6.32 -9.13 -1.54
N PHE A 163 6.84 -10.28 -1.15
CA PHE A 163 6.04 -11.41 -0.65
C PHE A 163 6.83 -12.20 0.39
N ARG A 164 6.10 -12.87 1.26
CA ARG A 164 6.65 -13.89 2.16
C ARG A 164 6.62 -15.23 1.46
N PRO A 165 7.76 -15.93 1.31
CA PRO A 165 7.77 -17.30 0.83
C PRO A 165 7.01 -18.18 1.82
N PRO A 166 6.07 -19.04 1.35
CA PRO A 166 5.28 -19.86 2.26
C PRO A 166 6.10 -20.90 3.03
N GLU A 167 7.24 -21.28 2.48
CA GLU A 167 8.18 -22.26 3.03
C GLU A 167 9.15 -21.67 4.06
N GLU A 168 9.18 -20.34 4.22
CA GLU A 168 10.09 -19.65 5.13
C GLU A 168 9.38 -19.06 6.36
N GLU A 169 10.15 -18.68 7.38
CA GLU A 169 9.62 -18.09 8.60
C GLU A 169 8.98 -16.71 8.33
N ALA A 170 8.08 -16.30 9.22
CA ALA A 170 7.29 -15.08 9.05
C ALA A 170 8.09 -13.76 9.11
N ASN A 171 9.37 -13.78 9.45
CA ASN A 171 10.29 -12.64 9.46
C ASN A 171 11.08 -12.49 8.15
N VAL A 172 10.89 -13.40 7.16
CA VAL A 172 11.55 -13.35 5.85
C VAL A 172 10.64 -12.66 4.84
N LEU A 173 11.20 -11.74 4.04
CA LEU A 173 10.50 -11.06 2.95
C LEU A 173 11.38 -11.02 1.69
N HIS A 174 10.83 -11.45 0.55
CA HIS A 174 11.46 -11.31 -0.76
C HIS A 174 10.90 -10.14 -1.55
N VAL A 175 11.77 -9.33 -2.13
CA VAL A 175 11.41 -8.25 -3.04
C VAL A 175 11.56 -8.74 -4.47
N GLY A 176 10.43 -9.02 -5.13
CA GLY A 176 10.39 -9.53 -6.50
C GLY A 176 10.53 -8.42 -7.55
N LEU A 177 9.95 -7.22 -7.30
CA LEU A 177 10.07 -6.05 -8.17
C LEU A 177 10.46 -4.83 -7.32
N PRO A 178 11.72 -4.39 -7.39
CA PRO A 178 12.24 -3.33 -6.52
C PRO A 178 11.97 -1.92 -7.08
N THR A 179 10.71 -1.58 -7.33
CA THR A 179 10.27 -0.22 -7.66
C THR A 179 10.30 0.68 -6.42
N ASN A 180 10.11 1.99 -6.59
CA ASN A 180 10.16 2.93 -5.49
C ASN A 180 8.78 3.13 -4.86
N PHE A 181 8.77 3.41 -3.57
CA PHE A 181 7.64 4.00 -2.87
C PHE A 181 7.40 5.42 -3.38
N LYS A 182 6.15 5.80 -3.62
CA LYS A 182 5.75 7.14 -4.02
C LYS A 182 4.78 7.68 -2.98
N ALA A 183 5.24 8.65 -2.20
CA ALA A 183 4.46 9.29 -1.16
C ALA A 183 4.02 10.68 -1.60
N ALA A 184 2.81 11.07 -1.24
CA ALA A 184 2.36 12.46 -1.31
C ALA A 184 2.93 13.26 -0.12
N GLU A 185 3.01 14.57 -0.27
CA GLU A 185 3.32 15.48 0.85
C GLU A 185 2.22 15.46 1.92
N PHE A 186 2.56 15.87 3.14
CA PHE A 186 1.58 16.23 4.17
C PHE A 186 0.99 17.62 3.92
N ALA A 187 -0.08 17.97 4.62
CA ALA A 187 -0.60 19.33 4.59
C ALA A 187 0.31 20.32 5.34
N ASP A 188 1.00 19.83 6.36
CA ASP A 188 1.96 20.61 7.15
C ASP A 188 3.37 20.48 6.57
N LEU A 189 4.05 21.61 6.39
CA LEU A 189 5.39 21.68 5.81
C LEU A 189 6.43 20.93 6.67
N ALA A 190 6.36 21.07 8.00
CA ALA A 190 7.34 20.42 8.88
C ALA A 190 7.24 18.87 8.81
N HIS A 191 6.03 18.32 8.63
CA HIS A 191 5.84 16.90 8.43
C HIS A 191 6.32 16.44 7.04
N THR A 192 6.13 17.28 6.02
CA THR A 192 6.66 17.03 4.67
C THR A 192 8.18 17.07 4.67
N GLU A 193 8.81 18.04 5.33
CA GLU A 193 10.27 18.13 5.48
C GLU A 193 10.84 16.91 6.22
N MET A 194 10.16 16.44 7.26
CA MET A 194 10.54 15.20 7.96
C MET A 194 10.47 13.99 7.03
N LEU A 195 9.42 13.86 6.24
CA LEU A 195 9.26 12.76 5.27
C LEU A 195 10.33 12.84 4.17
N GLN A 196 10.63 14.04 3.68
CA GLN A 196 11.70 14.28 2.69
C GLN A 196 13.07 13.94 3.28
N GLN A 197 13.35 14.30 4.53
CA GLN A 197 14.61 13.92 5.20
C GLN A 197 14.77 12.40 5.28
N LEU A 198 13.70 11.64 5.61
CA LEU A 198 13.74 10.17 5.58
C LEU A 198 14.01 9.64 4.18
N ALA A 199 13.43 10.26 3.14
CA ALA A 199 13.66 9.88 1.75
C ALA A 199 15.12 10.14 1.34
N ASP A 200 15.70 11.28 1.71
CA ASP A 200 17.08 11.64 1.43
C ASP A 200 18.08 10.72 2.16
N ASP A 201 17.80 10.40 3.42
CA ASP A 201 18.60 9.48 4.22
C ASP A 201 18.58 8.05 3.61
N ILE A 202 17.44 7.60 3.08
CA ILE A 202 17.34 6.33 2.33
C ILE A 202 18.08 6.40 0.98
N GLU A 203 18.05 7.54 0.28
CA GLU A 203 18.66 7.70 -1.05
C GLU A 203 20.16 7.50 -1.04
N VAL A 204 20.84 7.98 0.00
CA VAL A 204 22.31 7.93 0.10
C VAL A 204 22.84 6.58 0.57
N VAL A 205 21.99 5.66 1.00
CA VAL A 205 22.41 4.32 1.46
C VAL A 205 23.15 3.58 0.36
N ARG A 206 24.31 3.03 0.70
CA ARG A 206 25.13 2.18 -0.18
C ARG A 206 25.56 0.93 0.58
N VAL A 207 25.61 -0.18 -0.12
CA VAL A 207 26.16 -1.46 0.39
C VAL A 207 27.22 -1.93 -0.59
N ASP A 208 28.44 -2.12 -0.13
CA ASP A 208 29.63 -2.42 -0.94
C ASP A 208 29.79 -1.43 -2.13
N GLY A 209 29.51 -0.14 -1.91
CA GLY A 209 29.55 0.90 -2.91
C GLY A 209 28.37 0.94 -3.89
N LYS A 210 27.46 -0.04 -3.84
CA LYS A 210 26.29 -0.13 -4.73
C LYS A 210 25.06 0.54 -4.11
N GLU A 211 24.21 1.08 -4.99
CA GLU A 211 22.89 1.55 -4.59
C GLU A 211 21.99 0.39 -4.14
N VAL A 212 21.24 0.62 -3.08
CA VAL A 212 20.19 -0.30 -2.67
C VAL A 212 18.86 0.13 -3.28
N PRO A 213 18.22 -0.71 -4.11
CA PRO A 213 16.93 -0.40 -4.71
C PRO A 213 15.84 -0.15 -3.67
N VAL A 214 14.65 0.24 -4.13
CA VAL A 214 13.52 0.63 -3.30
C VAL A 214 13.81 1.91 -2.53
N LYS A 215 13.61 3.03 -3.20
CA LYS A 215 13.72 4.37 -2.61
C LYS A 215 12.35 4.84 -2.15
N LEU A 216 12.34 5.80 -1.22
CA LEU A 216 11.16 6.60 -0.91
C LEU A 216 11.24 7.89 -1.75
N ARG A 217 10.16 8.20 -2.47
CA ARG A 217 10.03 9.41 -3.28
C ARG A 217 8.85 10.22 -2.74
N VAL A 218 9.11 11.46 -2.37
CA VAL A 218 8.07 12.38 -1.92
C VAL A 218 7.70 13.31 -3.08
N HIS A 219 6.43 13.48 -3.32
CA HIS A 219 5.87 14.26 -4.41
C HIS A 219 4.97 15.37 -3.85
N ASP A 220 4.99 16.51 -4.50
CA ASP A 220 4.15 17.69 -4.21
C ASP A 220 2.69 17.53 -4.66
N SER A 221 2.37 16.41 -5.28
CA SER A 221 1.01 16.07 -5.73
C SER A 221 0.37 14.99 -4.86
N LEU A 222 -0.88 15.22 -4.46
CA LEU A 222 -1.73 14.20 -3.82
C LEU A 222 -2.06 13.05 -4.77
N PHE A 223 -1.95 13.27 -6.08
CA PHE A 223 -2.40 12.32 -7.10
C PHE A 223 -1.33 11.33 -7.56
N THR A 224 -0.04 11.63 -7.37
CA THR A 224 1.04 10.69 -7.77
C THR A 224 0.88 9.29 -7.15
N PRO A 225 0.55 9.10 -5.86
CA PRO A 225 0.26 7.77 -5.33
C PRO A 225 -1.02 7.14 -5.88
N LEU A 226 -1.99 7.95 -6.33
CA LEU A 226 -3.26 7.51 -6.89
C LEU A 226 -3.17 7.06 -8.35
N ALA A 227 -2.10 7.37 -9.06
CA ALA A 227 -1.87 6.90 -10.45
C ALA A 227 -1.97 5.37 -10.59
N LYS A 228 -1.86 4.64 -9.49
CA LYS A 228 -2.04 3.19 -9.46
C LYS A 228 -3.49 2.75 -9.69
N TRP A 229 -4.47 3.60 -9.48
CA TRP A 229 -5.89 3.25 -9.68
C TRP A 229 -6.18 2.75 -11.10
N SER A 230 -5.64 3.43 -12.12
CA SER A 230 -5.79 3.01 -13.52
C SER A 230 -5.26 1.59 -13.75
N MET A 231 -4.08 1.27 -13.17
CA MET A 231 -3.49 -0.07 -13.23
C MET A 231 -4.32 -1.11 -12.47
N LEU A 232 -4.84 -0.75 -11.30
CA LEU A 232 -5.63 -1.64 -10.46
C LEU A 232 -6.95 -2.01 -11.15
N LEU A 233 -7.68 -1.04 -11.67
CA LEU A 233 -8.95 -1.27 -12.35
C LEU A 233 -8.76 -2.03 -13.69
N THR A 234 -7.73 -1.68 -14.47
CA THR A 234 -7.46 -2.29 -15.78
C THR A 234 -6.92 -3.72 -15.66
N GLY A 235 -6.03 -4.00 -14.71
CA GLY A 235 -5.35 -5.30 -14.57
C GLY A 235 -5.78 -6.07 -13.33
N ASN A 236 -5.53 -5.51 -12.13
CA ASN A 236 -5.62 -6.28 -10.90
C ASN A 236 -7.05 -6.79 -10.61
N TYR A 237 -8.06 -5.95 -10.73
CA TYR A 237 -9.45 -6.36 -10.48
C TYR A 237 -10.02 -7.19 -11.63
N ARG A 238 -9.59 -6.96 -12.88
CA ARG A 238 -9.97 -7.80 -14.03
C ARG A 238 -9.33 -9.20 -14.00
N CYS A 239 -8.36 -9.44 -13.13
CA CYS A 239 -7.92 -10.82 -12.83
C CYS A 239 -9.01 -11.66 -12.15
N ILE A 240 -9.99 -11.02 -11.49
CA ILE A 240 -11.12 -11.68 -10.84
C ILE A 240 -12.13 -12.00 -11.92
N THR A 241 -12.41 -13.28 -12.10
CA THR A 241 -13.39 -13.79 -13.08
C THR A 241 -14.51 -14.56 -12.38
N ALA A 242 -15.55 -14.93 -13.10
CA ALA A 242 -16.60 -15.80 -12.57
C ALA A 242 -16.08 -17.22 -12.21
N GLY A 243 -15.01 -17.67 -12.86
CA GLY A 243 -14.35 -18.95 -12.63
C GLY A 243 -12.96 -18.78 -12.01
N GLU A 244 -11.98 -19.45 -12.61
CA GLU A 244 -10.58 -19.37 -12.20
C GLU A 244 -9.97 -17.99 -12.50
N PRO A 245 -9.13 -17.45 -11.62
CA PRO A 245 -8.52 -16.16 -11.83
C PRO A 245 -7.53 -16.18 -13.00
N GLN A 246 -7.51 -15.14 -13.82
CA GLN A 246 -6.54 -14.96 -14.89
C GLN A 246 -5.31 -14.15 -14.46
N SER A 247 -4.22 -14.24 -15.23
CA SER A 247 -3.02 -13.44 -14.99
C SER A 247 -3.26 -11.95 -15.27
N ILE A 248 -2.42 -11.07 -14.68
CA ILE A 248 -2.48 -9.62 -14.99
C ILE A 248 -2.19 -9.40 -16.48
N ARG A 249 -1.22 -10.14 -17.06
CA ARG A 249 -0.95 -10.10 -18.49
C ARG A 249 -2.21 -10.37 -19.32
N ASP A 250 -2.92 -11.46 -19.02
CA ASP A 250 -4.08 -11.86 -19.79
C ASP A 250 -5.27 -10.88 -19.59
N ALA A 251 -5.42 -10.33 -18.38
CA ALA A 251 -6.40 -9.29 -18.11
C ALA A 251 -6.15 -7.99 -18.90
N VAL A 252 -4.87 -7.61 -19.10
CA VAL A 252 -4.49 -6.37 -19.79
C VAL A 252 -4.45 -6.57 -21.31
N HIS A 253 -3.90 -7.67 -21.80
CA HIS A 253 -3.63 -7.89 -23.22
C HIS A 253 -4.70 -8.72 -23.94
N GLY A 254 -5.56 -9.45 -23.21
CA GLY A 254 -6.65 -10.25 -23.79
C GLY A 254 -7.69 -9.40 -24.55
N ASP A 255 -7.90 -8.17 -24.08
CA ASP A 255 -8.67 -7.12 -24.77
C ASP A 255 -7.96 -5.77 -24.52
N ALA A 256 -7.07 -5.43 -25.43
CA ALA A 256 -6.23 -4.23 -25.31
C ALA A 256 -7.04 -2.92 -25.47
N GLU A 257 -8.09 -2.94 -26.30
CA GLU A 257 -8.94 -1.78 -26.53
C GLU A 257 -9.78 -1.46 -25.27
N LEU A 258 -10.42 -2.47 -24.69
CA LEU A 258 -11.13 -2.32 -23.41
C LEU A 258 -10.17 -1.89 -22.28
N SER A 259 -8.96 -2.44 -22.25
CA SER A 259 -7.94 -2.09 -21.27
C SER A 259 -7.53 -0.63 -21.37
N LEU A 260 -7.28 -0.12 -22.57
CA LEU A 260 -7.00 1.29 -22.82
C LEU A 260 -8.19 2.18 -22.42
N ASN A 261 -9.39 1.77 -22.76
CA ASN A 261 -10.62 2.50 -22.45
C ASN A 261 -10.83 2.66 -20.94
N VAL A 262 -10.75 1.56 -20.17
CA VAL A 262 -10.83 1.61 -18.68
C VAL A 262 -9.72 2.46 -18.10
N TYR A 263 -8.48 2.27 -18.56
CA TYR A 263 -7.31 3.01 -18.07
C TYR A 263 -7.49 4.52 -18.27
N ALA A 264 -7.79 4.95 -19.47
CA ALA A 264 -7.99 6.35 -19.82
C ALA A 264 -9.20 6.97 -19.08
N TRP A 265 -10.25 6.19 -18.82
CA TRP A 265 -11.39 6.66 -18.05
C TRP A 265 -11.01 6.92 -16.58
N VAL A 266 -10.24 6.02 -15.94
CA VAL A 266 -9.77 6.25 -14.57
C VAL A 266 -8.80 7.44 -14.50
N ASP A 267 -7.91 7.59 -15.49
CA ASP A 267 -7.04 8.77 -15.60
C ASP A 267 -7.85 10.07 -15.72
N SER A 268 -8.93 10.06 -16.52
CA SER A 268 -9.82 11.23 -16.67
C SER A 268 -10.56 11.57 -15.37
N LEU A 269 -10.92 10.57 -14.56
CA LEU A 269 -11.47 10.79 -13.21
C LEU A 269 -10.43 11.48 -12.32
N ALA A 270 -9.19 10.99 -12.27
CA ALA A 270 -8.12 11.59 -11.48
C ALA A 270 -7.87 13.05 -11.90
N GLN A 271 -7.83 13.33 -13.21
CA GLN A 271 -7.69 14.69 -13.74
C GLN A 271 -8.87 15.59 -13.36
N LYS A 272 -10.10 15.07 -13.39
CA LYS A 272 -11.29 15.81 -12.95
C LYS A 272 -11.25 16.16 -11.48
N LEU A 273 -10.60 15.34 -10.64
CA LEU A 273 -10.35 15.59 -9.23
C LEU A 273 -9.17 16.55 -8.98
N GLY A 274 -8.39 16.89 -10.01
CA GLY A 274 -7.29 17.84 -9.93
C GLY A 274 -5.90 17.28 -10.23
N ALA A 275 -5.77 16.01 -10.64
CA ALA A 275 -4.49 15.45 -11.06
C ALA A 275 -3.94 16.15 -12.30
N ALA A 276 -2.65 16.45 -12.30
CA ALA A 276 -1.97 16.90 -13.48
C ALA A 276 -1.54 15.70 -14.38
N PRO A 277 -1.37 15.89 -15.70
CA PRO A 277 -0.95 14.79 -16.58
C PRO A 277 0.33 14.08 -16.15
N GLN A 278 1.28 14.80 -15.58
CA GLN A 278 2.55 14.25 -15.08
C GLN A 278 2.39 13.37 -13.82
N ASP A 279 1.27 13.45 -13.12
CA ASP A 279 0.96 12.58 -11.98
C ASP A 279 0.62 11.17 -12.43
N GLN A 280 0.20 11.02 -13.69
CA GLN A 280 -0.28 9.76 -14.25
C GLN A 280 0.84 8.94 -14.89
N VAL A 281 0.61 7.65 -15.02
CA VAL A 281 1.51 6.74 -15.74
C VAL A 281 0.89 6.43 -17.12
N PRO A 282 1.61 6.63 -18.24
CA PRO A 282 1.07 6.31 -19.56
C PRO A 282 0.69 4.83 -19.69
N PHE A 283 -0.45 4.54 -20.34
CA PHE A 283 -0.97 3.18 -20.51
C PHE A 283 0.06 2.24 -21.16
N GLU A 284 0.81 2.72 -22.17
CA GLU A 284 1.79 1.91 -22.90
C GLU A 284 2.94 1.45 -21.97
N LYS A 285 3.31 2.28 -21.00
CA LYS A 285 4.32 1.92 -19.98
C LYS A 285 3.78 0.83 -19.07
N TYR A 286 2.52 0.94 -18.64
CA TYR A 286 1.87 -0.07 -17.82
C TYR A 286 1.66 -1.38 -18.59
N ALA A 287 1.12 -1.32 -19.82
CA ALA A 287 0.87 -2.48 -20.66
C ALA A 287 2.17 -3.27 -20.91
N ARG A 288 3.27 -2.56 -21.18
CA ARG A 288 4.59 -3.19 -21.35
C ARG A 288 5.03 -3.91 -20.06
N ALA A 289 4.85 -3.30 -18.90
CA ALA A 289 5.18 -3.94 -17.62
C ALA A 289 4.27 -5.15 -17.36
N ALA A 290 2.99 -5.06 -17.67
CA ALA A 290 2.00 -6.12 -17.50
C ALA A 290 2.33 -7.39 -18.29
N SER A 291 3.06 -7.29 -19.42
CA SER A 291 3.48 -8.45 -20.24
C SER A 291 4.31 -9.48 -19.46
N SER A 292 5.01 -9.06 -18.41
CA SER A 292 5.80 -9.93 -17.54
C SER A 292 5.04 -10.45 -16.32
N LEU A 293 3.81 -9.99 -16.05
CA LEU A 293 3.02 -10.33 -14.87
C LEU A 293 2.15 -11.55 -15.13
N LEU A 294 2.75 -12.73 -15.05
CA LEU A 294 2.15 -14.02 -15.41
C LEU A 294 1.26 -14.65 -14.31
N LYS A 295 1.16 -13.99 -13.16
CA LYS A 295 0.33 -14.46 -12.03
C LYS A 295 -0.92 -13.57 -11.88
N PRO A 296 -2.01 -14.10 -11.33
CA PRO A 296 -3.14 -13.28 -10.93
C PRO A 296 -2.75 -12.26 -9.86
N SER A 297 -3.51 -11.17 -9.76
CA SER A 297 -3.31 -10.15 -8.71
C SER A 297 -3.45 -10.73 -7.30
N SER A 298 -2.92 -10.02 -6.30
CA SER A 298 -3.07 -10.42 -4.89
C SER A 298 -4.54 -10.49 -4.47
N ALA A 299 -5.38 -9.57 -4.94
CA ALA A 299 -6.83 -9.57 -4.69
C ALA A 299 -7.51 -10.82 -5.28
N ALA A 300 -7.22 -11.16 -6.54
CA ALA A 300 -7.77 -12.34 -7.19
C ALA A 300 -7.33 -13.64 -6.50
N ARG A 301 -6.06 -13.74 -6.11
CA ARG A 301 -5.54 -14.89 -5.35
C ARG A 301 -6.16 -15.00 -3.96
N ALA A 302 -6.38 -13.88 -3.28
CA ALA A 302 -7.02 -13.88 -1.97
C ALA A 302 -8.46 -14.40 -2.06
N ILE A 303 -9.25 -13.93 -3.04
CA ILE A 303 -10.62 -14.44 -3.27
C ILE A 303 -10.60 -15.93 -3.62
N ALA A 304 -9.70 -16.36 -4.52
CA ALA A 304 -9.57 -17.79 -4.86
C ALA A 304 -9.17 -18.68 -3.66
N ALA A 305 -8.46 -18.10 -2.68
CA ALA A 305 -8.10 -18.75 -1.42
C ALA A 305 -9.19 -18.62 -0.32
N GLY A 306 -10.39 -18.13 -0.65
CA GLY A 306 -11.52 -18.05 0.28
C GLY A 306 -11.60 -16.76 1.11
N ALA A 307 -10.88 -15.71 0.73
CA ALA A 307 -10.98 -14.43 1.44
C ALA A 307 -12.39 -13.83 1.31
N THR A 308 -12.97 -13.44 2.44
CA THR A 308 -14.29 -12.79 2.51
C THR A 308 -14.22 -11.27 2.41
N ASN A 309 -13.02 -10.69 2.47
CA ASN A 309 -12.77 -9.25 2.35
C ASN A 309 -11.44 -8.99 1.63
N ILE A 310 -11.42 -7.97 0.81
CA ILE A 310 -10.23 -7.40 0.15
C ILE A 310 -10.31 -5.88 0.18
N GLU A 311 -9.22 -5.17 -0.16
CA GLU A 311 -9.31 -3.73 -0.45
C GLU A 311 -10.22 -3.51 -1.65
N ARG A 312 -11.15 -2.56 -1.55
CA ARG A 312 -12.19 -2.27 -2.55
C ARG A 312 -11.92 -0.95 -3.29
N VAL A 313 -10.73 -0.85 -3.89
CA VAL A 313 -10.38 0.32 -4.74
C VAL A 313 -11.32 0.42 -5.94
N ASP A 314 -11.81 -0.71 -6.47
CA ASP A 314 -12.83 -0.77 -7.51
C ASP A 314 -14.11 -0.01 -7.10
N ARG A 315 -14.66 -0.32 -5.92
CA ARG A 315 -15.86 0.34 -5.38
C ARG A 315 -15.57 1.80 -5.01
N LEU A 316 -14.38 2.10 -4.48
CA LEU A 316 -13.98 3.47 -4.17
C LEU A 316 -13.93 4.34 -5.43
N VAL A 317 -13.29 3.86 -6.51
CA VAL A 317 -13.20 4.56 -7.79
C VAL A 317 -14.59 4.73 -8.41
N GLN A 318 -15.45 3.72 -8.36
CA GLN A 318 -16.85 3.81 -8.82
C GLN A 318 -17.62 4.90 -8.06
N ALA A 319 -17.53 4.91 -6.71
CA ALA A 319 -18.23 5.89 -5.88
C ALA A 319 -17.74 7.33 -6.13
N LEU A 320 -16.40 7.51 -6.23
CA LEU A 320 -15.80 8.80 -6.58
C LEU A 320 -16.26 9.27 -7.96
N ALA A 321 -16.28 8.39 -8.96
CA ALA A 321 -16.74 8.71 -10.30
C ALA A 321 -18.21 9.13 -10.30
N ALA A 322 -19.07 8.40 -9.58
CA ALA A 322 -20.48 8.73 -9.45
C ALA A 322 -20.70 10.13 -8.83
N SER A 323 -19.92 10.49 -7.81
CA SER A 323 -19.96 11.84 -7.21
C SER A 323 -19.55 12.93 -8.20
N GLN A 324 -18.77 12.58 -9.22
CA GLN A 324 -18.35 13.48 -10.30
C GLN A 324 -19.25 13.41 -11.54
N GLY A 325 -20.38 12.69 -11.48
CA GLY A 325 -21.27 12.49 -12.61
C GLY A 325 -20.68 11.63 -13.73
N MET A 326 -19.74 10.73 -13.40
CA MET A 326 -19.10 9.80 -14.32
C MET A 326 -19.53 8.36 -14.03
N CYS A 327 -19.68 7.54 -15.06
CA CYS A 327 -19.90 6.11 -14.96
C CYS A 327 -19.17 5.37 -16.08
N HIS A 328 -18.88 4.08 -15.86
CA HIS A 328 -18.24 3.23 -16.87
C HIS A 328 -18.75 1.79 -16.74
N PRO A 329 -19.38 1.22 -17.81
CA PRO A 329 -20.03 -0.09 -17.73
C PRO A 329 -19.09 -1.22 -17.28
N GLU A 330 -17.83 -1.21 -17.72
CA GLU A 330 -16.86 -2.23 -17.30
C GLU A 330 -16.45 -2.08 -15.84
N VAL A 331 -16.36 -0.85 -15.30
CA VAL A 331 -16.08 -0.64 -13.87
C VAL A 331 -17.26 -1.12 -13.03
N ASP A 332 -18.50 -0.84 -13.44
CA ASP A 332 -19.69 -1.35 -12.77
C ASP A 332 -19.71 -2.89 -12.79
N ARG A 333 -19.41 -3.52 -13.93
CA ARG A 333 -19.30 -4.97 -14.06
C ARG A 333 -18.22 -5.56 -13.14
N ILE A 334 -17.05 -4.89 -13.01
CA ILE A 334 -15.98 -5.31 -12.10
C ILE A 334 -16.49 -5.30 -10.66
N VAL A 335 -17.11 -4.21 -10.22
CA VAL A 335 -17.63 -4.07 -8.84
C VAL A 335 -18.66 -5.16 -8.55
N ASP A 336 -19.64 -5.36 -9.45
CA ASP A 336 -20.68 -6.38 -9.28
C ASP A 336 -20.09 -7.80 -9.18
N LEU A 337 -19.09 -8.10 -10.01
CA LEU A 337 -18.42 -9.39 -9.99
C LEU A 337 -17.66 -9.63 -8.69
N VAL A 338 -16.92 -8.62 -8.21
CA VAL A 338 -16.18 -8.70 -6.93
C VAL A 338 -17.15 -8.89 -5.77
N ASP A 339 -18.28 -8.15 -5.77
CA ASP A 339 -19.32 -8.27 -4.76
C ASP A 339 -19.93 -9.67 -4.73
N HIS A 340 -20.27 -10.21 -5.91
CA HIS A 340 -20.80 -11.56 -6.04
C HIS A 340 -19.78 -12.60 -5.51
N ARG A 341 -18.51 -12.51 -5.88
CA ARG A 341 -17.48 -13.44 -5.43
C ARG A 341 -17.27 -13.39 -3.92
N LEU A 342 -17.23 -12.19 -3.32
CA LEU A 342 -17.07 -12.04 -1.88
C LEU A 342 -18.31 -12.55 -1.10
N SER A 343 -19.54 -12.25 -1.58
CA SER A 343 -20.78 -12.74 -0.94
C SER A 343 -20.87 -14.27 -0.96
N THR A 344 -20.44 -14.90 -2.05
CA THR A 344 -20.38 -16.36 -2.16
C THR A 344 -19.44 -16.97 -1.11
N GLN A 345 -18.26 -16.35 -0.90
CA GLN A 345 -17.30 -16.81 0.11
C GLN A 345 -17.87 -16.68 1.55
N VAL A 346 -18.57 -15.58 1.85
CA VAL A 346 -19.24 -15.39 3.15
C VAL A 346 -20.26 -16.50 3.39
N THR A 347 -21.06 -16.83 2.39
CA THR A 347 -22.09 -17.89 2.50
C THR A 347 -21.48 -19.28 2.69
N GLN A 348 -20.33 -19.55 2.09
CA GLN A 348 -19.63 -20.83 2.25
C GLN A 348 -18.89 -20.97 3.58
N ALA A 349 -18.54 -19.86 4.22
CA ALA A 349 -17.82 -19.84 5.50
C ALA A 349 -18.77 -19.85 6.73
N ALA A 350 -20.07 -19.57 6.53
CA ALA A 350 -21.12 -19.59 7.54
C ALA A 350 -21.76 -20.98 7.71
#